data_d6fbb3d3cb306af84d558836bd7a697c
#
_entry.id   d6fbb3d3cb306af84d558836bd7a697c
#
_cell.length_a   1.000
_cell.length_b   1.000
_cell.length_c   1.000
_cell.angle_alpha   90.00
_cell.angle_beta   90.00
_cell.angle_gamma   90.00
#
_symmetry.space_group_name_H-M   'P 1'
#
loop_
_entity.id
_entity.type
_entity.pdbx_description
1 polymer ?
#
loop_
_entity_poly.entity_id
_entity_poly.type
_entity_poly.pdbx_seq_one_letter_code
_entity_poly.pdbx_strand_id
1 'polypeptide(L)'
;MAFRSKFESQVRKLLPKWVKYEAKTIHFKQPEKDRKYNPDWMVNDTTFIESKGKFTREDRQKHLWLREQHPELTIYMFFMNAFNKIHKGSSTTYADWCEANNIEWADFKMGIPKKWLQK
;
A
#
# COMPACT_ATOMS: atom_id res chain seq x y z
N MET A 1 -15.54 1.74 -14.28
CA MET A 1 -14.11 1.46 -14.08
C MET A 1 -13.94 0.04 -13.56
N ALA A 2 -13.07 -0.72 -14.19
CA ALA A 2 -12.78 -2.08 -13.75
C ALA A 2 -11.61 -2.07 -12.76
N PHE A 3 -11.78 -2.70 -11.63
CA PHE A 3 -10.72 -2.87 -10.64
C PHE A 3 -10.00 -4.18 -10.87
N ARG A 4 -8.72 -4.23 -10.51
CA ARG A 4 -7.89 -5.41 -10.72
C ARG A 4 -8.27 -6.59 -9.84
N SER A 5 -8.91 -6.34 -8.71
CA SER A 5 -9.31 -7.38 -7.79
C SER A 5 -10.63 -7.05 -7.12
N LYS A 6 -11.28 -8.09 -6.62
CA LYS A 6 -12.50 -7.94 -5.84
C LYS A 6 -12.26 -7.10 -4.58
N PHE A 7 -11.09 -7.28 -3.96
CA PHE A 7 -10.72 -6.49 -2.79
C PHE A 7 -10.64 -5.00 -3.11
N GLU A 8 -10.05 -4.63 -4.25
CA GLU A 8 -9.98 -3.22 -4.65
C GLU A 8 -11.38 -2.63 -4.84
N SER A 9 -12.32 -3.39 -5.39
CA SER A 9 -13.71 -2.90 -5.50
C SER A 9 -14.36 -2.69 -4.14
N GLN A 10 -14.01 -3.51 -3.14
CA GLN A 10 -14.49 -3.34 -1.77
C GLN A 10 -13.86 -2.12 -1.12
N VAL A 11 -12.56 -1.89 -1.36
CA VAL A 11 -11.86 -0.71 -0.85
C VAL A 11 -12.45 0.57 -1.43
N ARG A 12 -12.83 0.55 -2.73
CA ARG A 12 -13.46 1.69 -3.39
C ARG A 12 -14.66 2.20 -2.59
N LYS A 13 -15.44 1.28 -2.03
CA LYS A 13 -16.63 1.63 -1.25
C LYS A 13 -16.32 2.31 0.07
N LEU A 14 -15.11 2.11 0.58
CA LEU A 14 -14.65 2.70 1.84
C LEU A 14 -14.03 4.08 1.67
N LEU A 15 -13.76 4.48 0.41
CA LEU A 15 -13.04 5.70 0.11
C LEU A 15 -13.98 6.77 -0.47
N PRO A 16 -13.74 8.05 -0.14
CA PRO A 16 -14.44 9.14 -0.82
C PRO A 16 -14.18 9.11 -2.32
N LYS A 17 -15.13 9.60 -3.11
CA LYS A 17 -15.01 9.59 -4.57
C LYS A 17 -13.83 10.41 -5.10
N TRP A 18 -13.36 11.40 -4.33
CA TRP A 18 -12.22 12.22 -4.75
C TRP A 18 -10.88 11.48 -4.63
N VAL A 19 -10.82 10.35 -3.94
CA VAL A 19 -9.63 9.50 -3.92
C VAL A 19 -9.59 8.75 -5.25
N LYS A 20 -8.54 8.99 -6.04
CA LYS A 20 -8.44 8.45 -7.39
C LYS A 20 -7.78 7.08 -7.41
N TYR A 21 -8.23 6.22 -8.32
CA TYR A 21 -7.71 4.89 -8.52
C TYR A 21 -6.61 4.90 -9.59
N GLU A 22 -5.44 4.35 -9.27
CA GLU A 22 -4.29 4.21 -10.18
C GLU A 22 -3.98 5.49 -10.98
N ALA A 23 -4.05 6.65 -10.31
CA ALA A 23 -3.97 7.95 -10.98
C ALA A 23 -2.54 8.45 -11.19
N LYS A 24 -1.54 7.76 -10.65
CA LYS A 24 -0.16 8.22 -10.73
C LYS A 24 0.81 7.06 -10.94
N THR A 25 1.89 7.32 -11.68
CA THR A 25 2.99 6.39 -11.87
C THR A 25 4.23 6.95 -11.17
N ILE A 26 4.87 6.14 -10.35
CA ILE A 26 6.08 6.49 -9.63
C ILE A 26 7.22 5.63 -10.15
N HIS A 27 8.32 6.26 -10.57
CA HIS A 27 9.49 5.56 -11.05
C HIS A 27 10.45 5.32 -9.90
N PHE A 28 11.00 4.12 -9.82
CA PHE A 28 12.01 3.79 -8.83
C PHE A 28 13.01 2.83 -9.43
N LYS A 29 14.16 2.68 -8.77
CA LYS A 29 15.19 1.75 -9.22
C LYS A 29 15.19 0.52 -8.32
N GLN A 30 15.02 -0.63 -8.96
CA GLN A 30 15.50 -1.88 -8.44
C GLN A 30 16.95 -1.95 -8.88
N PRO A 31 17.91 -2.38 -8.05
CA PRO A 31 19.32 -2.35 -8.47
C PRO A 31 19.49 -2.76 -9.93
N GLU A 32 20.11 -1.89 -10.72
CA GLU A 32 20.35 -2.04 -12.16
C GLU A 32 19.13 -2.02 -13.07
N LYS A 33 17.91 -1.75 -12.52
CA LYS A 33 16.68 -1.69 -13.35
C LYS A 33 15.83 -0.50 -12.96
N ASP A 34 15.27 0.15 -13.96
CA ASP A 34 14.23 1.15 -13.73
C ASP A 34 12.89 0.42 -13.64
N ARG A 35 12.11 0.77 -12.62
CA ARG A 35 10.80 0.17 -12.40
C ARG A 35 9.74 1.26 -12.26
N LYS A 36 8.50 0.87 -12.48
CA LYS A 36 7.33 1.75 -12.33
C LYS A 36 6.44 1.20 -11.23
N TYR A 37 5.90 2.10 -10.43
CA TYR A 37 4.93 1.77 -9.40
C TYR A 37 3.70 2.66 -9.59
N ASN A 38 2.55 2.03 -9.71
CA ASN A 38 1.27 2.73 -9.79
C ASN A 38 0.52 2.47 -8.49
N PRO A 39 0.52 3.42 -7.54
CA PRO A 39 -0.24 3.25 -6.30
C PRO A 39 -1.72 3.02 -6.61
N ASP A 40 -2.37 2.18 -5.83
CA ASP A 40 -3.79 1.88 -6.05
C ASP A 40 -4.66 3.13 -5.89
N TRP A 41 -4.42 3.93 -4.85
CA TRP A 41 -5.28 5.07 -4.52
C TRP A 41 -4.44 6.32 -4.27
N MET A 42 -4.83 7.42 -4.89
CA MET A 42 -4.16 8.71 -4.70
C MET A 42 -5.05 9.65 -3.88
N VAL A 43 -4.55 10.05 -2.71
CA VAL A 43 -5.23 11.01 -1.83
C VAL A 43 -4.84 12.43 -2.23
N ASN A 44 -3.55 12.66 -2.45
CA ASN A 44 -3.01 13.92 -2.97
C ASN A 44 -1.70 13.59 -3.70
N ASP A 45 -0.96 14.60 -4.12
CA ASP A 45 0.25 14.40 -4.94
C ASP A 45 1.34 13.57 -4.25
N THR A 46 1.35 13.51 -2.93
CA THR A 46 2.40 12.83 -2.16
C THR A 46 1.87 11.76 -1.22
N THR A 47 0.55 11.55 -1.17
CA THR A 47 -0.07 10.59 -0.24
C THR A 47 -0.88 9.56 -0.99
N PHE A 48 -0.58 8.31 -0.74
CA PHE A 48 -1.18 7.18 -1.44
C PHE A 48 -1.61 6.10 -0.46
N ILE A 49 -2.56 5.29 -0.89
CA ILE A 49 -2.99 4.10 -0.16
C ILE A 49 -2.80 2.91 -1.08
N GLU A 50 -2.13 1.88 -0.58
CA GLU A 50 -1.95 0.63 -1.31
C GLU A 50 -2.82 -0.44 -0.66
N SER A 51 -3.68 -1.08 -1.44
CA SER A 51 -4.54 -2.16 -0.93
C SER A 51 -3.93 -3.51 -1.31
N LYS A 52 -3.72 -4.39 -0.32
CA LYS A 52 -3.03 -5.67 -0.51
C LYS A 52 -3.78 -6.83 0.10
N GLY A 53 -4.06 -7.85 -0.72
CA GLY A 53 -4.47 -9.16 -0.23
C GLY A 53 -3.26 -9.97 0.20
N LYS A 54 -2.30 -10.17 -0.71
CA LYS A 54 -1.01 -10.82 -0.40
C LYS A 54 0.09 -9.78 -0.43
N PHE A 55 0.96 -9.84 0.56
CA PHE A 55 2.10 -8.95 0.68
C PHE A 55 3.37 -9.78 0.53
N THR A 56 3.75 -10.03 -0.72
CA THR A 56 4.85 -10.93 -1.05
C THR A 56 6.20 -10.33 -0.70
N ARG A 57 7.25 -11.17 -0.73
CA ARG A 57 8.61 -10.71 -0.53
C ARG A 57 8.98 -9.62 -1.55
N GLU A 58 8.58 -9.80 -2.80
CA GLU A 58 8.82 -8.83 -3.87
C GLU A 58 8.12 -7.51 -3.57
N ASP A 59 6.87 -7.56 -3.09
CA ASP A 59 6.13 -6.37 -2.68
C ASP A 59 6.85 -5.63 -1.56
N ARG A 60 7.28 -6.37 -0.53
CA ARG A 60 7.96 -5.78 0.62
C ARG A 60 9.25 -5.09 0.20
N GLN A 61 10.05 -5.75 -0.64
CA GLN A 61 11.32 -5.17 -1.12
C GLN A 61 11.06 -3.93 -1.97
N LYS A 62 10.06 -3.99 -2.85
CA LYS A 62 9.65 -2.85 -3.68
C LYS A 62 9.32 -1.63 -2.81
N HIS A 63 8.55 -1.83 -1.75
CA HIS A 63 8.16 -0.72 -0.87
C HIS A 63 9.33 -0.15 -0.08
N LEU A 64 10.33 -0.96 0.24
CA LEU A 64 11.55 -0.44 0.86
C LEU A 64 12.33 0.44 -0.11
N TRP A 65 12.51 0.01 -1.35
CA TRP A 65 13.17 0.83 -2.38
C TRP A 65 12.41 2.12 -2.65
N LEU A 66 11.09 2.06 -2.77
CA LEU A 66 10.25 3.25 -2.99
C LEU A 66 10.46 4.28 -1.89
N ARG A 67 10.43 3.84 -0.62
CA ARG A 67 10.54 4.75 0.52
C ARG A 67 11.94 5.35 0.64
N GLU A 68 12.96 4.57 0.31
CA GLU A 68 14.34 5.04 0.29
C GLU A 68 14.54 6.09 -0.80
N GLN A 69 14.00 5.85 -1.98
CA GLN A 69 14.20 6.71 -3.15
C GLN A 69 13.24 7.90 -3.18
N HIS A 70 12.10 7.81 -2.50
CA HIS A 70 11.06 8.84 -2.47
C HIS A 70 10.63 9.13 -1.04
N PRO A 71 11.53 9.67 -0.19
CA PRO A 71 11.18 9.93 1.21
C PRO A 71 10.09 10.99 1.38
N GLU A 72 9.82 11.77 0.35
CA GLU A 72 8.74 12.77 0.35
C GLU A 72 7.35 12.14 0.25
N LEU A 73 7.25 10.87 -0.17
CA LEU A 73 5.96 10.21 -0.36
C LEU A 73 5.50 9.52 0.92
N THR A 74 4.19 9.53 1.13
CA THR A 74 3.53 8.75 2.18
C THR A 74 2.69 7.67 1.51
N ILE A 75 2.99 6.41 1.80
CA ILE A 75 2.24 5.28 1.26
C ILE A 75 1.72 4.45 2.42
N TYR A 76 0.42 4.52 2.64
CA TYR A 76 -0.25 3.74 3.67
C TYR A 76 -0.59 2.36 3.13
N MET A 77 -0.45 1.33 3.95
CA MET A 77 -0.76 -0.05 3.56
C MET A 77 -2.11 -0.46 4.15
N PHE A 78 -3.05 -0.81 3.30
CA PHE A 78 -4.37 -1.26 3.73
C PHE A 78 -4.52 -2.73 3.33
N PHE A 79 -4.55 -3.62 4.33
CA PHE A 79 -4.53 -5.07 4.11
C PHE A 79 -5.90 -5.69 4.23
N MET A 80 -6.18 -6.66 3.37
CA MET A 80 -7.35 -7.52 3.53
C MET A 80 -7.29 -8.26 4.86
N ASN A 81 -6.10 -8.75 5.25
CA ASN A 81 -5.83 -9.33 6.56
C ASN A 81 -4.38 -9.01 6.97
N ALA A 82 -4.24 -7.99 7.81
CA ALA A 82 -2.94 -7.50 8.26
C ALA A 82 -2.20 -8.51 9.16
N PHE A 83 -2.90 -9.51 9.64
CA PHE A 83 -2.34 -10.47 10.60
C PHE A 83 -1.90 -11.78 9.95
N ASN A 84 -1.95 -11.85 8.63
CA ASN A 84 -1.31 -12.94 7.88
C ASN A 84 0.20 -12.90 8.11
N LYS A 85 0.80 -14.08 8.20
CA LYS A 85 2.26 -14.20 8.32
C LYS A 85 2.93 -13.84 7.00
N ILE A 86 4.13 -13.25 7.08
CA ILE A 86 4.85 -12.83 5.87
C ILE A 86 5.26 -13.99 5.00
N HIS A 87 5.45 -15.17 5.59
CA HIS A 87 5.67 -16.43 4.86
C HIS A 87 5.41 -17.60 5.81
N LYS A 88 5.31 -18.79 5.22
CA LYS A 88 5.14 -20.03 5.99
C LYS A 88 6.32 -20.20 6.95
N GLY A 89 6.02 -20.51 8.20
CA GLY A 89 7.04 -20.71 9.23
C GLY A 89 7.47 -19.44 9.96
N SER A 90 7.03 -18.27 9.50
CA SER A 90 7.33 -17.02 10.20
C SER A 90 6.30 -16.74 11.28
N SER A 91 6.72 -16.09 12.36
CA SER A 91 5.80 -15.54 13.36
C SER A 91 5.49 -14.07 13.09
N THR A 92 6.15 -13.45 12.11
CA THR A 92 5.98 -12.04 11.76
C THR A 92 4.77 -11.87 10.85
N THR A 93 3.83 -11.02 11.25
CA THR A 93 2.66 -10.68 10.42
C THR A 93 2.99 -9.53 9.48
N TYR A 94 2.10 -9.25 8.52
CA TYR A 94 2.20 -8.06 7.67
C TYR A 94 2.25 -6.80 8.54
N ALA A 95 1.38 -6.72 9.56
CA ALA A 95 1.35 -5.60 10.49
C ALA A 95 2.69 -5.45 11.23
N ASP A 96 3.24 -6.56 11.74
CA ASP A 96 4.53 -6.54 12.44
C ASP A 96 5.65 -6.03 11.53
N TRP A 97 5.65 -6.49 10.29
CA TRP A 97 6.66 -6.07 9.32
C TRP A 97 6.55 -4.56 9.04
N CYS A 98 5.33 -4.06 8.88
CA CYS A 98 5.10 -2.63 8.67
C CYS A 98 5.58 -1.82 9.87
N GLU A 99 5.24 -2.26 11.10
CA GLU A 99 5.69 -1.59 12.32
C GLU A 99 7.22 -1.52 12.39
N ALA A 100 7.89 -2.63 12.07
CA ALA A 100 9.35 -2.70 12.09
C ALA A 100 10.00 -1.76 11.06
N ASN A 101 9.29 -1.41 10.00
CA ASN A 101 9.80 -0.57 8.92
C ASN A 101 9.18 0.85 8.91
N ASN A 102 8.52 1.23 9.98
CA ASN A 102 7.88 2.54 10.13
C ASN A 102 6.87 2.84 9.03
N ILE A 103 6.11 1.83 8.64
CA ILE A 103 5.07 1.94 7.62
C ILE A 103 3.73 1.91 8.33
N GLU A 104 2.91 2.92 8.10
CA GLU A 104 1.58 2.96 8.68
C GLU A 104 0.65 2.04 7.90
N TRP A 105 -0.17 1.28 8.62
CA TRP A 105 -1.04 0.26 8.05
C TRP A 105 -2.39 0.26 8.75
N ALA A 106 -3.38 -0.35 8.10
CA ALA A 106 -4.67 -0.68 8.71
C ALA A 106 -5.17 -1.98 8.10
N ASP A 107 -6.06 -2.65 8.82
CA ASP A 107 -6.71 -3.87 8.39
C ASP A 107 -8.12 -3.54 7.88
N PHE A 108 -8.58 -4.29 6.89
CA PHE A 108 -9.90 -4.08 6.27
C PHE A 108 -11.02 -3.99 7.32
N LYS A 109 -10.98 -4.82 8.35
CA LYS A 109 -11.99 -4.82 9.42
C LYS A 109 -11.98 -3.55 10.25
N MET A 110 -10.85 -2.84 10.28
CA MET A 110 -10.71 -1.58 11.03
C MET A 110 -11.24 -0.39 10.23
N GLY A 111 -11.43 -0.55 8.92
CA GLY A 111 -11.79 0.54 8.04
C GLY A 111 -10.61 1.44 7.72
N ILE A 112 -10.87 2.47 6.91
CA ILE A 112 -9.84 3.44 6.52
C ILE A 112 -9.71 4.50 7.62
N PRO A 113 -8.51 4.70 8.21
CA PRO A 113 -8.31 5.76 9.18
C PRO A 113 -8.60 7.13 8.57
N LYS A 114 -9.37 7.95 9.27
CA LYS A 114 -9.76 9.28 8.76
C LYS A 114 -8.55 10.16 8.45
N LYS A 115 -7.48 10.05 9.23
CA LYS A 115 -6.27 10.85 9.02
C LYS A 115 -5.59 10.57 7.68
N TRP A 116 -5.83 9.40 7.08
CA TRP A 116 -5.29 9.06 5.76
C TRP A 116 -5.95 9.87 4.64
N LEU A 117 -7.14 10.40 4.88
CA LEU A 117 -7.96 11.06 3.86
C LEU A 117 -7.87 12.59 3.93
N GLN A 118 -6.91 13.12 4.63
CA GLN A 118 -6.67 14.55 4.69
C GLN A 118 -5.91 14.99 3.43
N LYS A 119 -6.50 15.94 2.72
CA LYS A 119 -5.90 16.48 1.49
C LYS A 119 -4.72 17.39 1.79
#